data_11b2d9b07516bba33e126f5abf719a8b
#
_entry.id   11b2d9b07516bba33e126f5abf719a8b
#
_cell.length_a   1.000
_cell.length_b   1.000
_cell.length_c   1.000
_cell.angle_alpha   90.00
_cell.angle_beta   90.00
_cell.angle_gamma   90.00
#
_symmetry.space_group_name_H-M   'P 1'
#
loop_
_entity.id
_entity.type
_entity.pdbx_description
1 polymer ?
#
loop_
_entity_poly.entity_id
_entity_poly.type
_entity_poly.pdbx_seq_one_letter_code
_entity_poly.pdbx_strand_id
1 'polypeptide(L)'
;MNIDQKDRQLLEALQSNSRTTNAELAKQVGLSPSSTLERVKKLEASGIIDRYITLLNPRKAGYTCFTFVEVKLARHGETPVEDFFKSIAN
;
A
#
# COMPACT_ATOMS: atom_id res chain seq x y z
N MET A 1 -13.97 11.20 -9.18
CA MET A 1 -13.52 12.05 -8.05
C MET A 1 -12.44 13.00 -8.52
N ASN A 2 -12.59 14.28 -8.17
CA ASN A 2 -11.57 15.27 -8.51
C ASN A 2 -10.49 15.31 -7.45
N ILE A 3 -9.25 15.21 -7.88
CA ILE A 3 -8.09 15.22 -7.00
C ILE A 3 -7.52 16.62 -6.95
N ASP A 4 -7.42 17.18 -5.74
CA ASP A 4 -6.83 18.50 -5.55
C ASP A 4 -5.34 18.39 -5.14
N GLN A 5 -4.72 19.54 -4.90
CA GLN A 5 -3.31 19.61 -4.55
C GLN A 5 -2.99 18.82 -3.27
N LYS A 6 -3.85 18.94 -2.26
CA LYS A 6 -3.64 18.23 -0.99
C LYS A 6 -3.74 16.72 -1.16
N ASP A 7 -4.69 16.27 -1.99
CA ASP A 7 -4.83 14.84 -2.29
C ASP A 7 -3.56 14.31 -2.98
N ARG A 8 -2.99 15.08 -3.89
CA ARG A 8 -1.74 14.70 -4.56
C ARG A 8 -0.60 14.56 -3.58
N GLN A 9 -0.49 15.51 -2.65
CA GLN A 9 0.54 15.47 -1.62
C GLN A 9 0.39 14.24 -0.72
N LEU A 10 -0.85 13.90 -0.37
CA LEU A 10 -1.13 12.70 0.42
C LEU A 10 -0.73 11.43 -0.33
N LEU A 11 -1.06 11.35 -1.61
CA LEU A 11 -0.72 10.20 -2.43
C LEU A 11 0.79 10.05 -2.57
N GLU A 12 1.52 11.14 -2.79
CA GLU A 12 2.97 11.11 -2.86
C GLU A 12 3.59 10.62 -1.56
N ALA A 13 3.10 11.11 -0.43
CA ALA A 13 3.60 10.70 0.88
C ALA A 13 3.36 9.21 1.13
N LEU A 14 2.18 8.71 0.77
CA LEU A 14 1.85 7.29 0.94
C LEU A 14 2.63 6.39 -0.02
N GLN A 15 2.92 6.87 -1.23
CA GLN A 15 3.77 6.12 -2.15
C GLN A 15 5.19 5.99 -1.64
N SER A 16 5.69 7.03 -0.97
CA SER A 16 7.03 6.99 -0.37
C SER A 16 7.07 6.05 0.83
N ASN A 17 6.02 6.05 1.65
CA ASN A 17 5.94 5.20 2.83
C ASN A 17 4.49 4.91 3.17
N SER A 18 4.01 3.73 2.78
CA SER A 18 2.63 3.32 3.02
C SER A 18 2.29 3.13 4.50
N ARG A 19 3.30 3.08 5.36
CA ARG A 19 3.12 2.93 6.82
C ARG A 19 3.06 4.25 7.56
N THR A 20 3.12 5.38 6.85
CA THR A 20 3.02 6.69 7.46
C THR A 20 1.69 6.81 8.21
N THR A 21 1.76 7.23 9.46
CA THR A 21 0.54 7.39 10.27
C THR A 21 -0.27 8.59 9.80
N ASN A 22 -1.56 8.60 10.15
CA ASN A 22 -2.42 9.73 9.82
C ASN A 22 -1.89 11.04 10.41
N ALA A 23 -1.36 11.00 11.63
CA ALA A 23 -0.79 12.17 12.29
C ALA A 23 0.42 12.72 11.50
N GLU A 24 1.28 11.83 11.01
CA GLU A 24 2.43 12.23 10.19
C GLU A 24 1.99 12.80 8.84
N LEU A 25 1.01 12.17 8.20
CA LEU A 25 0.46 12.68 6.94
C LEU A 25 -0.09 14.08 7.13
N ALA A 26 -0.84 14.29 8.21
CA ALA A 26 -1.43 15.61 8.50
C ALA A 26 -0.34 16.67 8.61
N LYS A 27 0.75 16.36 9.29
CA LYS A 27 1.88 17.29 9.41
C LYS A 27 2.51 17.58 8.06
N GLN A 28 2.74 16.56 7.26
CA GLN A 28 3.41 16.69 5.97
C GLN A 28 2.61 17.54 4.98
N VAL A 29 1.30 17.43 5.01
CA VAL A 29 0.45 18.16 4.07
C VAL A 29 -0.16 19.44 4.65
N GLY A 30 0.05 19.69 5.93
CA GLY A 30 -0.45 20.90 6.58
C GLY A 30 -1.96 20.91 6.77
N LEU A 31 -2.53 19.77 7.15
CA LEU A 31 -3.95 19.60 7.42
C LEU A 31 -4.16 19.12 8.85
N SER A 32 -5.40 19.27 9.35
CA SER A 32 -5.77 18.65 10.62
C SER A 32 -5.82 17.13 10.46
N PRO A 33 -5.64 16.37 11.56
CA PRO A 33 -5.75 14.90 11.47
C PRO A 33 -7.11 14.43 10.97
N SER A 34 -8.19 15.07 11.36
CA SER A 34 -9.53 14.69 10.92
C SER A 34 -9.74 14.94 9.44
N SER A 35 -9.28 16.08 8.94
CA SER A 35 -9.36 16.41 7.52
C SER A 35 -8.52 15.45 6.68
N THR A 36 -7.33 15.11 7.16
CA THR A 36 -6.45 14.15 6.51
C THR A 36 -7.10 12.77 6.41
N LEU A 37 -7.65 12.28 7.51
CA LEU A 37 -8.30 10.99 7.54
C LEU A 37 -9.49 10.93 6.58
N GLU A 38 -10.29 11.98 6.53
CA GLU A 38 -11.42 12.05 5.61
C GLU A 38 -10.98 11.97 4.16
N ARG A 39 -9.92 12.70 3.81
CA ARG A 39 -9.39 12.67 2.45
C ARG A 39 -8.85 11.30 2.07
N VAL A 40 -8.08 10.67 2.97
CA VAL A 40 -7.55 9.33 2.73
C VAL A 40 -8.68 8.33 2.52
N LYS A 41 -9.71 8.37 3.35
CA LYS A 41 -10.86 7.48 3.21
C LYS A 41 -11.59 7.65 1.88
N LYS A 42 -11.72 8.88 1.41
CA LYS A 42 -12.33 9.14 0.09
C LYS A 42 -11.48 8.60 -1.04
N LEU A 43 -10.16 8.75 -0.93
CA LEU A 43 -9.24 8.20 -1.94
C LEU A 43 -9.29 6.68 -1.97
N GLU A 44 -9.40 6.05 -0.82
CA GLU A 44 -9.57 4.60 -0.72
C GLU A 44 -10.90 4.14 -1.33
N ALA A 45 -11.98 4.80 -0.94
CA ALA A 45 -13.32 4.45 -1.40
C ALA A 45 -13.48 4.61 -2.91
N SER A 46 -12.81 5.59 -3.50
CA SER A 46 -12.89 5.85 -4.94
C SER A 46 -12.05 4.87 -5.78
N GLY A 47 -11.17 4.10 -5.13
CA GLY A 47 -10.28 3.18 -5.82
C GLY A 47 -8.98 3.81 -6.29
N ILE A 48 -8.78 5.12 -6.09
CA ILE A 48 -7.51 5.77 -6.43
C ILE A 48 -6.38 5.15 -5.60
N ILE A 49 -6.62 4.94 -4.31
CA ILE A 49 -5.75 4.08 -3.52
C ILE A 49 -6.33 2.68 -3.65
N ASP A 50 -5.67 1.85 -4.43
CA ASP A 50 -6.10 0.48 -4.66
C ASP A 50 -5.82 -0.39 -3.44
N ARG A 51 -4.58 -0.35 -2.98
CA ARG A 51 -4.16 -1.15 -1.82
C ARG A 51 -2.84 -0.64 -1.28
N TYR A 52 -2.55 -1.04 -0.05
CA TYR A 52 -1.25 -0.82 0.55
C TYR A 52 -0.49 -2.14 0.49
N ILE A 53 0.73 -2.09 -0.03
CA ILE A 53 1.53 -3.30 -0.20
C ILE A 53 2.90 -3.11 0.43
N THR A 54 3.51 -4.24 0.79
CA THR A 54 4.89 -4.30 1.21
C THR A 54 5.65 -5.08 0.16
N LEU A 55 6.66 -4.46 -0.41
CA LEU A 55 7.54 -5.14 -1.36
C LEU A 55 8.64 -5.85 -0.59
N LEU A 56 8.81 -7.13 -0.86
CA LEU A 56 9.83 -7.93 -0.22
C LEU A 56 11.04 -8.06 -1.13
N ASN A 57 12.23 -8.04 -0.51
CA ASN A 57 13.44 -8.40 -1.22
C ASN A 57 13.54 -9.94 -1.20
N PRO A 58 13.42 -10.62 -2.34
CA PRO A 58 13.39 -12.08 -2.36
C PRO A 58 14.61 -12.73 -1.74
N ARG A 59 15.80 -12.14 -1.98
CA ARG A 59 17.05 -12.67 -1.45
C ARG A 59 17.14 -12.57 0.05
N LYS A 60 16.70 -11.41 0.61
CA LYS A 60 16.77 -11.16 2.04
C LYS A 60 15.63 -11.84 2.79
N ALA A 61 14.46 -11.96 2.18
CA ALA A 61 13.31 -12.60 2.79
C ALA A 61 13.54 -14.10 2.98
N GLY A 62 14.22 -14.72 2.04
CA GLY A 62 14.63 -16.11 2.14
C GLY A 62 13.49 -17.11 2.00
N TYR A 63 13.82 -18.35 2.26
CA TYR A 63 12.93 -19.48 2.03
C TYR A 63 11.66 -19.46 2.88
N THR A 64 11.78 -19.07 4.12
CA THR A 64 10.63 -19.05 5.04
C THR A 64 9.50 -18.19 4.52
N CYS A 65 9.83 -17.01 3.99
CA CYS A 65 8.85 -16.09 3.44
C CYS A 65 8.13 -16.70 2.24
N PHE A 66 8.86 -17.33 1.35
CA PHE A 66 8.26 -17.95 0.16
C PHE A 66 7.37 -19.13 0.53
N THR A 67 7.79 -19.93 1.52
CA THR A 67 6.98 -21.01 2.01
C THR A 67 5.64 -20.51 2.56
N PHE A 68 5.67 -19.43 3.30
CA PHE A 68 4.46 -18.80 3.84
C PHE A 68 3.51 -18.34 2.71
N VAL A 69 4.04 -17.67 1.71
CA VAL A 69 3.25 -17.20 0.57
C VAL A 69 2.64 -18.36 -0.18
N GLU A 70 3.41 -19.42 -0.41
CA GLU A 70 2.94 -20.62 -1.10
C GLU A 70 1.76 -21.25 -0.38
N VAL A 71 1.85 -21.43 0.92
CA VAL A 71 0.78 -22.00 1.73
C VAL A 71 -0.48 -21.13 1.66
N LYS A 72 -0.32 -19.83 1.75
CA LYS A 72 -1.45 -18.90 1.69
C LYS A 72 -2.17 -18.94 0.35
N LEU A 73 -1.41 -18.95 -0.75
CA LEU A 73 -1.98 -19.01 -2.09
C LEU A 73 -2.68 -20.36 -2.33
N ALA A 74 -2.07 -21.45 -1.90
CA ALA A 74 -2.66 -22.78 -2.03
C ALA A 74 -3.97 -22.87 -1.27
N ARG A 75 -4.03 -22.29 -0.08
CA ARG A 75 -5.25 -22.29 0.74
C ARG A 75 -6.41 -21.60 0.05
N HIS A 76 -6.13 -20.52 -0.64
CA HIS A 76 -7.17 -19.76 -1.35
C HIS A 76 -7.44 -20.29 -2.76
N GLY A 77 -6.67 -21.26 -3.19
CA GLY A 77 -6.82 -21.82 -4.53
C GLY A 77 -6.49 -20.83 -5.60
N GLU A 78 -5.63 -19.88 -5.30
CA GLU A 78 -5.31 -18.81 -6.22
C GLU A 78 -3.91 -18.89 -6.72
N THR A 79 -3.49 -17.81 -7.27
CA THR A 79 -2.26 -17.46 -7.94
C THR A 79 -1.05 -18.29 -7.57
N PRO A 80 -0.37 -18.90 -8.55
CA PRO A 80 0.90 -19.58 -8.30
C PRO A 80 1.95 -18.65 -7.73
N VAL A 81 2.95 -19.24 -7.09
CA VAL A 81 4.11 -18.50 -6.56
C VAL A 81 4.77 -17.66 -7.66
N GLU A 82 4.74 -18.14 -8.88
CA GLU A 82 5.28 -17.43 -10.04
C GLU A 82 4.65 -16.04 -10.23
N ASP A 83 3.34 -15.94 -10.08
CA ASP A 83 2.66 -14.66 -10.20
C ASP A 83 3.04 -13.71 -9.06
N PHE A 84 3.28 -14.26 -7.88
CA PHE A 84 3.78 -13.48 -6.76
C PHE A 84 5.14 -12.86 -7.09
N PHE A 85 6.03 -13.64 -7.68
CA PHE A 85 7.34 -13.14 -8.11
C PHE A 85 7.22 -12.06 -9.17
N LYS A 86 6.30 -12.21 -10.10
CA LYS A 86 6.04 -11.18 -11.11
C LYS A 86 5.61 -9.87 -10.47
N SER A 87 4.74 -9.94 -9.47
CA SER A 87 4.29 -8.76 -8.74
C SER A 87 5.43 -8.03 -8.06
N ILE A 88 6.39 -8.78 -7.53
CA ILE A 88 7.55 -8.19 -6.86
C ILE A 88 8.52 -7.59 -7.88
N ALA A 89 8.71 -8.26 -9.02
CA ALA A 89 9.67 -7.84 -10.03
C ALA A 89 9.23 -6.58 -10.77
N ASN A 90 7.94 -6.36 -10.85
CA ASN A 90 7.38 -5.19 -11.50
C ASN A 90 7.22 -4.05 -10.51
#